data_9787f39932a9725a810a97d427a68e81
#
_entry.id   9787f39932a9725a810a97d427a68e81
#
_cell.length_a   1.000
_cell.length_b   1.000
_cell.length_c   1.000
_cell.angle_alpha   90.00
_cell.angle_beta   90.00
_cell.angle_gamma   90.00
#
_symmetry.space_group_name_H-M   'P 1'
#
loop_
_entity.id
_entity.type
_entity.pdbx_description
1 polymer ?
#
loop_
_entity_poly.entity_id
_entity_poly.type
_entity_poly.pdbx_seq_one_letter_code
_entity_poly.pdbx_strand_id
1 'polypeptide(L)'
;TCAFAAGQAYGAAFALQENSGSGLGNAFAAGAAATEDASSMWSNPATLSKRGSMEAAAALHLVTPSIKFHDSGSVAAGNQPLGGTGGDAGGLNFVPNMYVAVPINRQWTFRLGINAPFGLVTEYDGSWLGRYQAVKSEVKTINVNPAFSFKPTDNVAIGFGVNWQKIDAEFTNKVNYSGALLAAAVANGIAPGSPTYNAIAASTPGLDSSAKVEGDDDAWGWNIGILVDVTKNTRIGASYRSEIEYDVNGNASFDNPTPVGPPALQPTLDALRAGINATKLYNGGI
;
A
#
# COMPACT_ATOMS: atom_id res chain seq x y z
N THR A 1 22.28 -32.67 -3.33
CA THR A 1 21.86 -31.87 -4.49
C THR A 1 20.42 -31.39 -4.23
N CYS A 2 20.23 -30.15 -3.77
CA CYS A 2 18.91 -29.54 -3.66
C CYS A 2 18.47 -29.11 -5.06
N ALA A 3 17.45 -29.76 -5.60
CA ALA A 3 16.79 -29.30 -6.82
C ALA A 3 15.80 -28.22 -6.43
N PHE A 4 16.11 -26.95 -6.75
CA PHE A 4 15.14 -25.85 -6.70
C PHE A 4 14.24 -25.97 -7.94
N ALA A 5 12.98 -26.35 -7.74
CA ALA A 5 11.96 -26.11 -8.74
C ALA A 5 11.61 -24.60 -8.68
N ALA A 6 12.18 -23.81 -9.60
CA ALA A 6 11.77 -22.44 -9.79
C ALA A 6 10.40 -22.43 -10.49
N GLY A 7 9.33 -22.43 -9.72
CA GLY A 7 8.01 -22.04 -10.20
C GLY A 7 8.03 -20.55 -10.58
N GLN A 8 7.14 -20.13 -11.47
CA GLN A 8 6.96 -18.72 -11.77
C GLN A 8 6.58 -17.99 -10.49
N ALA A 9 7.47 -17.11 -10.01
CA ALA A 9 7.17 -16.23 -8.90
C ALA A 9 6.36 -15.05 -9.45
N TYR A 10 5.07 -15.04 -9.21
CA TYR A 10 4.29 -13.82 -9.31
C TYR A 10 4.68 -12.95 -8.12
N GLY A 11 5.50 -11.93 -8.37
CA GLY A 11 5.99 -11.04 -7.34
C GLY A 11 4.87 -10.15 -6.84
N ALA A 12 4.48 -10.30 -5.59
CA ALA A 12 3.67 -9.31 -4.89
C ALA A 12 4.57 -8.10 -4.59
N ALA A 13 4.53 -7.06 -5.41
CA ALA A 13 5.13 -5.79 -5.10
C ALA A 13 4.57 -5.31 -3.75
N PHE A 14 5.42 -4.82 -2.83
CA PHE A 14 5.05 -4.32 -1.50
C PHE A 14 4.74 -5.38 -0.42
N ALA A 15 5.03 -6.66 -0.65
CA ALA A 15 4.97 -7.67 0.38
C ALA A 15 6.03 -7.39 1.46
N LEU A 16 5.57 -7.37 2.71
CA LEU A 16 6.46 -7.20 3.87
C LEU A 16 6.93 -8.58 4.35
N GLN A 17 8.24 -8.74 4.46
CA GLN A 17 8.83 -9.94 5.06
C GLN A 17 8.91 -9.85 6.58
N GLU A 18 8.79 -8.66 7.12
CA GLU A 18 8.90 -8.31 8.54
C GLU A 18 7.68 -8.79 9.33
N ASN A 19 7.45 -10.11 9.35
CA ASN A 19 6.30 -10.73 10.03
C ASN A 19 6.64 -11.32 11.41
N SER A 20 7.92 -11.43 11.79
CA SER A 20 8.33 -11.88 13.12
C SER A 20 9.75 -11.46 13.47
N GLY A 21 10.01 -11.26 14.77
CA GLY A 21 11.36 -10.95 15.26
C GLY A 21 12.30 -12.14 15.17
N SER A 22 11.83 -13.36 15.48
CA SER A 22 12.62 -14.60 15.38
C SER A 22 12.97 -14.93 13.93
N GLY A 23 11.99 -14.79 13.01
CA GLY A 23 12.21 -14.99 11.58
C GLY A 23 13.21 -13.98 11.01
N LEU A 24 13.10 -12.71 11.38
CA LEU A 24 14.04 -11.67 10.93
C LEU A 24 15.46 -11.99 11.42
N GLY A 25 15.62 -12.47 12.65
CA GLY A 25 16.92 -12.82 13.22
C GLY A 25 17.64 -13.94 12.47
N ASN A 26 16.93 -14.82 11.77
CA ASN A 26 17.49 -15.88 10.92
C ASN A 26 17.28 -15.66 9.42
N ALA A 27 16.92 -14.45 9.02
CA ALA A 27 16.60 -14.07 7.64
C ALA A 27 15.51 -14.96 6.99
N PHE A 28 14.56 -15.46 7.77
CA PHE A 28 13.47 -16.35 7.37
C PHE A 28 13.95 -17.64 6.67
N ALA A 29 15.17 -18.07 6.95
CA ALA A 29 15.84 -19.16 6.24
C ALA A 29 15.14 -20.52 6.40
N ALA A 30 14.41 -20.75 7.50
CA ALA A 30 13.69 -22.00 7.75
C ALA A 30 12.36 -22.09 6.95
N GLY A 31 11.83 -20.98 6.46
CA GLY A 31 10.63 -20.95 5.62
C GLY A 31 9.46 -21.76 6.18
N ALA A 32 8.88 -22.64 5.36
CA ALA A 32 7.75 -23.50 5.75
C ALA A 32 8.11 -24.58 6.79
N ALA A 33 9.38 -24.79 7.13
CA ALA A 33 9.84 -25.71 8.15
C ALA A 33 10.15 -25.02 9.50
N ALA A 34 9.95 -23.70 9.59
CA ALA A 34 10.16 -22.88 10.78
C ALA A 34 9.28 -23.34 11.96
N THR A 35 9.86 -23.36 13.17
CA THR A 35 9.12 -23.72 14.42
C THR A 35 9.65 -22.98 15.62
N GLU A 36 10.20 -21.80 15.44
CA GLU A 36 10.86 -21.03 16.50
C GLU A 36 9.87 -20.62 17.60
N ASP A 37 8.78 -20.02 17.23
CA ASP A 37 7.72 -19.53 18.14
C ASP A 37 6.35 -19.48 17.46
N ALA A 38 5.40 -18.82 18.11
CA ALA A 38 4.04 -18.66 17.63
C ALA A 38 3.93 -18.01 16.24
N SER A 39 4.88 -17.20 15.84
CA SER A 39 4.86 -16.50 14.56
C SER A 39 5.12 -17.39 13.34
N SER A 40 5.71 -18.58 13.54
CA SER A 40 5.95 -19.55 12.46
C SER A 40 4.67 -19.97 11.72
N MET A 41 3.49 -19.73 12.34
CA MET A 41 2.19 -19.97 11.67
C MET A 41 2.03 -19.16 10.38
N TRP A 42 2.65 -18.01 10.28
CA TRP A 42 2.59 -17.21 9.07
C TRP A 42 3.17 -17.94 7.87
N SER A 43 4.31 -18.59 8.09
CA SER A 43 4.98 -19.38 7.05
C SER A 43 4.32 -20.74 6.80
N ASN A 44 3.79 -21.40 7.86
CA ASN A 44 3.15 -22.71 7.73
C ASN A 44 2.21 -22.98 8.92
N PRO A 45 0.90 -23.11 8.71
CA PRO A 45 -0.05 -23.38 9.80
C PRO A 45 0.20 -24.73 10.50
N ALA A 46 0.86 -25.70 9.86
CA ALA A 46 1.19 -26.98 10.45
C ALA A 46 2.27 -26.91 11.54
N THR A 47 3.07 -25.85 11.59
CA THR A 47 4.15 -25.68 12.57
C THR A 47 3.65 -25.57 14.02
N LEU A 48 2.37 -25.34 14.18
CA LEU A 48 1.69 -25.11 15.45
C LEU A 48 1.72 -26.26 16.44
N SER A 49 1.73 -27.48 15.91
CA SER A 49 1.57 -28.68 16.74
C SER A 49 2.84 -29.10 17.51
N LYS A 50 3.94 -28.43 17.28
CA LYS A 50 5.23 -28.80 17.88
C LYS A 50 5.41 -28.37 19.33
N ARG A 51 4.61 -27.41 19.80
CA ARG A 51 4.71 -26.88 21.17
C ARG A 51 3.49 -27.25 21.99
N GLY A 52 3.72 -27.88 23.11
CA GLY A 52 2.67 -28.36 24.02
C GLY A 52 2.18 -27.32 25.03
N SER A 53 2.65 -26.09 24.96
CA SER A 53 2.29 -24.99 25.87
C SER A 53 1.62 -23.84 25.12
N MET A 54 0.83 -23.05 25.81
CA MET A 54 0.33 -21.79 25.31
C MET A 54 1.51 -20.85 25.04
N GLU A 55 1.49 -20.19 23.88
CA GLU A 55 2.51 -19.25 23.44
C GLU A 55 1.89 -17.97 22.93
N ALA A 56 2.59 -16.86 23.14
CA ALA A 56 2.33 -15.60 22.48
C ALA A 56 3.64 -15.02 21.94
N ALA A 57 3.60 -14.45 20.76
CA ALA A 57 4.70 -13.72 20.16
C ALA A 57 4.18 -12.38 19.64
N ALA A 58 4.94 -11.31 19.86
CA ALA A 58 4.65 -9.99 19.29
C ALA A 58 5.94 -9.38 18.78
N ALA A 59 5.85 -8.66 17.66
CA ALA A 59 6.95 -7.88 17.12
C ALA A 59 6.42 -6.54 16.60
N LEU A 60 7.22 -5.50 16.77
CA LEU A 60 7.02 -4.20 16.14
C LEU A 60 8.27 -3.89 15.32
N HIS A 61 8.11 -3.90 14.01
CA HIS A 61 9.20 -3.53 13.11
C HIS A 61 9.09 -2.04 12.76
N LEU A 62 10.24 -1.37 12.81
CA LEU A 62 10.40 0.01 12.41
C LEU A 62 11.10 0.01 11.04
N VAL A 63 10.37 0.37 10.00
CA VAL A 63 10.86 0.35 8.62
C VAL A 63 11.03 1.78 8.15
N THR A 64 12.25 2.15 7.78
CA THR A 64 12.58 3.50 7.32
C THR A 64 13.22 3.41 5.92
N PRO A 65 12.42 3.35 4.86
CA PRO A 65 12.95 3.41 3.50
C PRO A 65 13.50 4.81 3.19
N SER A 66 14.46 4.90 2.27
CA SER A 66 14.93 6.17 1.71
C SER A 66 14.65 6.17 0.21
N ILE A 67 13.79 7.08 -0.23
CA ILE A 67 13.30 7.14 -1.62
C ILE A 67 13.48 8.58 -2.12
N LYS A 68 14.56 8.81 -2.89
CA LYS A 68 14.95 10.14 -3.39
C LYS A 68 14.86 10.18 -4.89
N PHE A 69 14.25 11.24 -5.39
CA PHE A 69 14.19 11.49 -6.83
C PHE A 69 15.42 12.30 -7.29
N HIS A 70 15.96 11.92 -8.44
CA HIS A 70 17.04 12.64 -9.13
C HIS A 70 16.50 13.17 -10.46
N ASP A 71 16.51 14.49 -10.62
CA ASP A 71 16.08 15.13 -11.85
C ASP A 71 17.19 15.03 -12.93
N SER A 72 16.78 14.74 -14.14
CA SER A 72 17.66 14.63 -15.32
C SER A 72 17.29 15.61 -16.43
N GLY A 73 16.64 16.71 -16.08
CA GLY A 73 16.29 17.76 -17.04
C GLY A 73 14.78 17.89 -17.28
N SER A 74 13.98 17.80 -16.23
CA SER A 74 12.54 18.06 -16.28
C SER A 74 12.26 19.52 -16.65
N VAL A 75 11.15 19.76 -17.33
CA VAL A 75 10.66 21.09 -17.68
C VAL A 75 9.36 21.37 -16.94
N ALA A 76 9.17 22.64 -16.59
CA ALA A 76 7.95 23.05 -15.92
C ALA A 76 6.71 22.90 -16.82
N ALA A 77 5.60 22.49 -16.23
CA ALA A 77 4.31 22.54 -16.89
C ALA A 77 3.90 23.99 -17.16
N GLY A 78 3.04 24.21 -18.18
CA GLY A 78 2.63 25.56 -18.57
C GLY A 78 2.05 26.35 -17.40
N ASN A 79 2.55 27.56 -17.21
CA ASN A 79 2.18 28.52 -16.15
C ASN A 79 2.41 28.00 -14.71
N GLN A 80 3.37 27.07 -14.54
CA GLN A 80 3.69 26.45 -13.27
C GLN A 80 5.19 26.58 -12.95
N PRO A 81 5.59 26.71 -11.69
CA PRO A 81 6.97 26.50 -11.29
C PRO A 81 7.35 25.03 -11.45
N LEU A 82 8.60 24.74 -11.81
CA LEU A 82 9.09 23.36 -11.91
C LEU A 82 8.93 22.63 -10.56
N GLY A 83 9.31 23.27 -9.49
CA GLY A 83 9.36 22.68 -8.16
C GLY A 83 10.72 22.07 -7.84
N GLY A 84 10.87 21.57 -6.62
CA GLY A 84 12.06 20.90 -6.12
C GLY A 84 12.02 19.39 -6.36
N THR A 85 13.05 18.67 -5.86
CA THR A 85 13.15 17.20 -5.96
C THR A 85 12.22 16.46 -4.99
N GLY A 86 11.52 17.17 -4.12
CA GLY A 86 10.51 16.58 -3.21
C GLY A 86 11.05 15.96 -1.93
N GLY A 87 12.35 16.03 -1.69
CA GLY A 87 12.98 15.48 -0.49
C GLY A 87 13.14 13.97 -0.54
N ASP A 88 13.01 13.34 0.62
CA ASP A 88 13.00 11.89 0.78
C ASP A 88 11.55 11.42 1.04
N ALA A 89 10.98 10.69 0.09
CA ALA A 89 9.59 10.22 0.19
C ALA A 89 9.43 9.01 1.10
N GLY A 90 10.50 8.45 1.61
CA GLY A 90 10.49 7.45 2.65
C GLY A 90 10.24 8.08 4.02
N GLY A 91 9.51 7.37 4.89
CA GLY A 91 9.23 7.80 6.25
C GLY A 91 9.42 6.68 7.25
N LEU A 92 9.22 6.96 8.54
CA LEU A 92 9.20 5.93 9.57
C LEU A 92 7.84 5.23 9.56
N ASN A 93 7.84 3.93 9.28
CA ASN A 93 6.67 3.09 9.23
C ASN A 93 6.71 2.04 10.34
N PHE A 94 5.54 1.76 10.94
CA PHE A 94 5.36 0.79 12.01
C PHE A 94 4.64 -0.44 11.47
N VAL A 95 5.24 -1.61 11.61
CA VAL A 95 4.67 -2.90 11.17
C VAL A 95 4.47 -3.80 12.39
N PRO A 96 3.28 -3.76 13.01
CA PRO A 96 2.97 -4.60 14.17
C PRO A 96 2.57 -6.01 13.72
N ASN A 97 3.02 -7.01 14.49
CA ASN A 97 2.66 -8.41 14.31
C ASN A 97 2.40 -9.05 15.67
N MET A 98 1.32 -9.82 15.78
CA MET A 98 0.95 -10.53 17.00
C MET A 98 0.46 -11.94 16.68
N TYR A 99 0.87 -12.90 17.48
CA TYR A 99 0.52 -14.32 17.32
C TYR A 99 0.25 -14.97 18.65
N VAL A 100 -0.76 -15.81 18.71
CA VAL A 100 -1.11 -16.60 19.89
C VAL A 100 -1.32 -18.06 19.45
N ALA A 101 -0.84 -19.01 20.24
CA ALA A 101 -1.06 -20.43 20.06
C ALA A 101 -1.62 -21.02 21.36
N VAL A 102 -2.73 -21.74 21.24
CA VAL A 102 -3.43 -22.38 22.36
C VAL A 102 -3.59 -23.87 22.05
N PRO A 103 -2.83 -24.76 22.70
CA PRO A 103 -3.06 -26.19 22.63
C PRO A 103 -4.44 -26.55 23.20
N ILE A 104 -5.28 -27.19 22.41
CA ILE A 104 -6.59 -27.69 22.85
C ILE A 104 -6.42 -29.07 23.52
N ASN A 105 -5.59 -29.88 22.91
CA ASN A 105 -5.18 -31.20 23.43
C ASN A 105 -3.85 -31.61 22.78
N ARG A 106 -3.43 -32.89 22.95
CA ARG A 106 -2.16 -33.39 22.44
C ARG A 106 -2.07 -33.39 20.89
N GLN A 107 -3.19 -33.37 20.21
CA GLN A 107 -3.25 -33.46 18.75
C GLN A 107 -3.67 -32.15 18.09
N TRP A 108 -4.42 -31.28 18.78
CA TRP A 108 -4.99 -30.08 18.22
C TRP A 108 -4.45 -28.83 18.89
N THR A 109 -4.07 -27.85 18.07
CA THR A 109 -3.70 -26.51 18.51
C THR A 109 -4.47 -25.47 17.70
N PHE A 110 -5.07 -24.53 18.40
CA PHE A 110 -5.65 -23.31 17.80
C PHE A 110 -4.63 -22.20 17.79
N ARG A 111 -4.67 -21.35 16.76
CA ARG A 111 -3.90 -20.11 16.70
C ARG A 111 -4.64 -18.96 16.08
N LEU A 112 -4.17 -17.79 16.47
CA LEU A 112 -4.59 -16.52 15.89
C LEU A 112 -3.34 -15.71 15.57
N GLY A 113 -3.21 -15.28 14.31
CA GLY A 113 -2.22 -14.30 13.84
C GLY A 113 -2.89 -13.01 13.42
N ILE A 114 -2.31 -11.88 13.82
CA ILE A 114 -2.68 -10.54 13.34
C ILE A 114 -1.40 -9.89 12.85
N ASN A 115 -1.36 -9.53 11.57
CA ASN A 115 -0.16 -9.00 10.94
C ASN A 115 -0.47 -8.10 9.74
N ALA A 116 0.54 -7.36 9.27
CA ALA A 116 0.47 -6.49 8.11
C ALA A 116 1.29 -7.09 6.96
N PRO A 117 0.70 -7.89 6.07
CA PRO A 117 1.43 -8.58 5.02
C PRO A 117 1.90 -7.70 3.87
N PHE A 118 1.24 -6.56 3.63
CA PHE A 118 1.60 -5.60 2.61
C PHE A 118 1.56 -4.19 3.15
N GLY A 119 2.53 -3.38 2.75
CA GLY A 119 2.60 -1.98 3.11
C GLY A 119 3.52 -1.20 2.20
N LEU A 120 3.04 -0.07 1.72
CA LEU A 120 3.83 0.94 1.02
C LEU A 120 3.34 2.31 1.46
N VAL A 121 4.26 3.18 1.82
CA VAL A 121 3.98 4.60 2.00
C VAL A 121 5.11 5.39 1.36
N THR A 122 4.77 6.24 0.41
CA THR A 122 5.68 7.25 -0.15
C THR A 122 4.99 8.59 -0.14
N GLU A 123 5.68 9.63 0.30
CA GLU A 123 5.14 10.99 0.36
C GLU A 123 6.24 12.00 0.05
N TYR A 124 6.10 12.69 -1.08
CA TYR A 124 6.95 13.81 -1.48
C TYR A 124 6.35 15.14 -1.06
N ASP A 125 7.17 16.18 -1.02
CA ASP A 125 6.67 17.54 -0.82
C ASP A 125 5.61 17.90 -1.86
N GLY A 126 4.50 18.53 -1.43
CA GLY A 126 3.38 18.87 -2.31
C GLY A 126 3.73 19.83 -3.47
N SER A 127 4.91 20.45 -3.43
CA SER A 127 5.43 21.37 -4.47
C SER A 127 6.53 20.73 -5.35
N TRP A 128 6.82 19.43 -5.22
CA TRP A 128 7.90 18.81 -5.97
C TRP A 128 7.59 18.72 -7.48
N LEU A 129 8.62 18.53 -8.27
CA LEU A 129 8.52 18.57 -9.74
C LEU A 129 7.62 17.46 -10.33
N GLY A 130 7.52 16.30 -9.66
CA GLY A 130 6.65 15.19 -10.05
C GLY A 130 5.24 15.22 -9.43
N ARG A 131 4.83 16.32 -8.81
CA ARG A 131 3.55 16.44 -8.08
C ARG A 131 2.30 16.13 -8.91
N TYR A 132 2.38 16.25 -10.23
CA TYR A 132 1.27 15.90 -11.13
C TYR A 132 1.17 14.39 -11.39
N GLN A 133 2.19 13.63 -11.05
CA GLN A 133 2.17 12.16 -11.12
C GLN A 133 1.72 11.57 -9.78
N ALA A 134 2.37 11.96 -8.70
CA ALA A 134 2.03 11.55 -7.36
C ALA A 134 2.61 12.52 -6.33
N VAL A 135 1.91 12.75 -5.23
CA VAL A 135 2.43 13.36 -4.00
C VAL A 135 2.54 12.30 -2.94
N LYS A 136 1.44 11.60 -2.64
CA LYS A 136 1.40 10.49 -1.69
C LYS A 136 0.86 9.23 -2.39
N SER A 137 1.47 8.10 -2.09
CA SER A 137 0.96 6.78 -2.41
C SER A 137 1.04 5.93 -1.15
N GLU A 138 -0.11 5.49 -0.66
CA GLU A 138 -0.21 4.69 0.54
C GLU A 138 -1.09 3.47 0.26
N VAL A 139 -0.57 2.28 0.59
CA VAL A 139 -1.32 1.03 0.61
C VAL A 139 -0.96 0.30 1.89
N LYS A 140 -1.94 -0.07 2.69
CA LYS A 140 -1.79 -0.78 3.95
C LYS A 140 -2.74 -1.95 4.02
N THR A 141 -2.30 -3.06 4.59
CA THR A 141 -3.17 -4.20 4.86
C THR A 141 -3.07 -4.65 6.30
N ILE A 142 -4.18 -5.18 6.81
CA ILE A 142 -4.23 -5.88 8.09
C ILE A 142 -4.84 -7.25 7.82
N ASN A 143 -4.15 -8.30 8.25
CA ASN A 143 -4.60 -9.68 8.11
C ASN A 143 -4.88 -10.28 9.49
N VAL A 144 -6.02 -10.95 9.61
CA VAL A 144 -6.41 -11.76 10.78
C VAL A 144 -6.53 -13.20 10.31
N ASN A 145 -5.69 -14.07 10.88
CA ASN A 145 -5.57 -15.47 10.47
C ASN A 145 -5.83 -16.42 11.65
N PRO A 146 -7.07 -16.81 11.93
CA PRO A 146 -7.36 -18.00 12.73
C PRO A 146 -6.92 -19.26 11.97
N ALA A 147 -6.26 -20.16 12.67
CA ALA A 147 -5.75 -21.39 12.12
C ALA A 147 -5.82 -22.55 13.13
N PHE A 148 -5.88 -23.76 12.61
CA PHE A 148 -5.80 -25.00 13.37
C PHE A 148 -4.69 -25.88 12.83
N SER A 149 -3.97 -26.56 13.70
CA SER A 149 -3.12 -27.65 13.32
C SER A 149 -3.54 -28.94 13.99
N PHE A 150 -3.39 -30.03 13.26
CA PHE A 150 -3.67 -31.38 13.69
C PHE A 150 -2.40 -32.23 13.56
N LYS A 151 -2.07 -32.96 14.62
CA LYS A 151 -0.91 -33.83 14.73
C LYS A 151 -1.37 -35.31 14.77
N PRO A 152 -1.57 -35.94 13.61
CA PRO A 152 -2.03 -37.35 13.56
C PRO A 152 -1.00 -38.33 14.15
N THR A 153 0.28 -37.99 14.02
CA THR A 153 1.39 -38.77 14.58
C THR A 153 2.44 -37.83 15.17
N ASP A 154 3.41 -38.41 15.92
CA ASP A 154 4.48 -37.59 16.50
C ASP A 154 5.38 -36.92 15.46
N ASN A 155 5.41 -37.42 14.24
CA ASN A 155 6.30 -36.93 13.20
C ASN A 155 5.58 -36.16 12.10
N VAL A 156 4.24 -36.12 12.07
CA VAL A 156 3.47 -35.45 11.02
C VAL A 156 2.52 -34.44 11.65
N ALA A 157 2.47 -33.26 11.10
CA ALA A 157 1.47 -32.25 11.41
C ALA A 157 0.89 -31.68 10.12
N ILE A 158 -0.40 -31.37 10.14
CA ILE A 158 -1.15 -30.73 9.07
C ILE A 158 -1.81 -29.49 9.67
N GLY A 159 -1.81 -28.40 8.96
CA GLY A 159 -2.44 -27.17 9.41
C GLY A 159 -3.29 -26.54 8.34
N PHE A 160 -4.33 -25.84 8.74
CA PHE A 160 -5.14 -25.02 7.87
C PHE A 160 -5.59 -23.75 8.59
N GLY A 161 -5.78 -22.69 7.85
CA GLY A 161 -6.24 -21.42 8.36
C GLY A 161 -7.08 -20.66 7.35
N VAL A 162 -7.82 -19.71 7.84
CA VAL A 162 -8.58 -18.74 7.06
C VAL A 162 -7.96 -17.37 7.29
N ASN A 163 -7.89 -16.55 6.25
CA ASN A 163 -7.37 -15.20 6.31
C ASN A 163 -8.52 -14.23 5.98
N TRP A 164 -8.84 -13.36 6.91
CA TRP A 164 -9.57 -12.15 6.62
C TRP A 164 -8.55 -11.02 6.50
N GLN A 165 -8.57 -10.31 5.39
CA GLN A 165 -7.59 -9.26 5.14
C GLN A 165 -8.29 -8.01 4.63
N LYS A 166 -8.04 -6.89 5.32
CA LYS A 166 -8.48 -5.57 4.90
C LYS A 166 -7.34 -4.84 4.20
N ILE A 167 -7.68 -4.12 3.14
CA ILE A 167 -6.81 -3.19 2.42
C ILE A 167 -7.34 -1.77 2.54
N ASP A 168 -6.48 -0.81 2.79
CA ASP A 168 -6.74 0.62 2.71
C ASP A 168 -5.74 1.22 1.71
N ALA A 169 -6.22 2.03 0.76
CA ALA A 169 -5.40 2.68 -0.25
C ALA A 169 -5.73 4.17 -0.35
N GLU A 170 -4.68 5.01 -0.42
CA GLU A 170 -4.80 6.45 -0.61
C GLU A 170 -3.74 6.92 -1.60
N PHE A 171 -4.19 7.64 -2.64
CA PHE A 171 -3.32 8.25 -3.64
C PHE A 171 -3.65 9.73 -3.77
N THR A 172 -2.62 10.58 -3.73
CA THR A 172 -2.78 12.01 -3.94
C THR A 172 -1.83 12.53 -5.00
N ASN A 173 -2.30 13.47 -5.79
CA ASN A 173 -1.47 14.21 -6.73
C ASN A 173 -1.98 15.67 -6.85
N LYS A 174 -1.23 16.49 -7.58
CA LYS A 174 -1.68 17.82 -7.98
C LYS A 174 -2.21 17.80 -9.40
N VAL A 175 -3.09 18.73 -9.69
CA VAL A 175 -3.62 19.03 -11.02
C VAL A 175 -3.24 20.47 -11.37
N ASN A 176 -2.66 20.68 -12.54
CA ASN A 176 -2.34 22.04 -13.02
C ASN A 176 -3.64 22.80 -13.31
N TYR A 177 -4.14 23.50 -12.29
CA TYR A 177 -5.39 24.26 -12.39
C TYR A 177 -5.23 25.55 -13.24
N SER A 178 -4.06 26.17 -13.22
CA SER A 178 -3.72 27.27 -14.12
C SER A 178 -3.84 26.85 -15.59
N GLY A 179 -3.28 25.67 -15.92
CA GLY A 179 -3.40 25.11 -17.27
C GLY A 179 -4.84 24.81 -17.64
N ALA A 180 -5.64 24.30 -16.70
CA ALA A 180 -7.07 24.05 -16.92
C ALA A 180 -7.85 25.35 -17.18
N LEU A 181 -7.56 26.44 -16.46
CA LEU A 181 -8.16 27.75 -16.69
C LEU A 181 -7.81 28.32 -18.07
N LEU A 182 -6.55 28.19 -18.49
CA LEU A 182 -6.10 28.62 -19.81
C LEU A 182 -6.73 27.81 -20.94
N ALA A 183 -6.83 26.48 -20.73
CA ALA A 183 -7.53 25.62 -21.69
C ALA A 183 -9.03 25.95 -21.80
N ALA A 184 -9.69 26.20 -20.67
CA ALA A 184 -11.08 26.63 -20.64
C ALA A 184 -11.26 27.99 -21.29
N ALA A 185 -10.32 28.94 -21.11
CA ALA A 185 -10.34 30.23 -21.80
C ALA A 185 -10.32 30.05 -23.33
N VAL A 186 -9.43 29.19 -23.84
CA VAL A 186 -9.37 28.89 -25.28
C VAL A 186 -10.67 28.27 -25.78
N ALA A 187 -11.24 27.32 -25.05
CA ALA A 187 -12.52 26.69 -25.37
C ALA A 187 -13.69 27.69 -25.41
N ASN A 188 -13.60 28.79 -24.65
CA ASN A 188 -14.57 29.88 -24.66
C ASN A 188 -14.20 31.03 -25.64
N GLY A 189 -13.29 30.77 -26.59
CA GLY A 189 -12.96 31.70 -27.69
C GLY A 189 -11.94 32.78 -27.33
N ILE A 190 -11.28 32.70 -26.17
CA ILE A 190 -10.18 33.60 -25.79
C ILE A 190 -8.91 33.08 -26.45
N ALA A 191 -8.44 33.76 -27.49
CA ALA A 191 -7.28 33.33 -28.26
C ALA A 191 -5.99 33.34 -27.42
N PRO A 192 -5.11 32.31 -27.53
CA PRO A 192 -3.78 32.35 -26.94
C PRO A 192 -3.00 33.60 -27.35
N GLY A 193 -2.33 34.23 -26.38
CA GLY A 193 -1.57 35.48 -26.60
C GLY A 193 -2.40 36.77 -26.64
N SER A 194 -3.75 36.67 -26.58
CA SER A 194 -4.59 37.87 -26.44
C SER A 194 -4.36 38.55 -25.08
N PRO A 195 -4.69 39.86 -24.95
CA PRO A 195 -4.56 40.57 -23.68
C PRO A 195 -5.30 39.88 -22.53
N THR A 196 -6.50 39.35 -22.79
CA THR A 196 -7.28 38.60 -21.78
C THR A 196 -6.63 37.31 -21.40
N TYR A 197 -6.14 36.51 -22.38
CA TYR A 197 -5.43 35.28 -22.12
C TYR A 197 -4.18 35.51 -21.27
N ASN A 198 -3.36 36.52 -21.64
CA ASN A 198 -2.16 36.89 -20.90
C ASN A 198 -2.48 37.39 -19.50
N ALA A 199 -3.59 38.10 -19.31
CA ALA A 199 -4.05 38.56 -17.99
C ALA A 199 -4.48 37.36 -17.11
N ILE A 200 -5.16 36.35 -17.68
CA ILE A 200 -5.48 35.11 -16.95
C ILE A 200 -4.19 34.41 -16.52
N ALA A 201 -3.26 34.20 -17.45
CA ALA A 201 -1.97 33.54 -17.15
C ALA A 201 -1.19 34.29 -16.04
N ALA A 202 -1.14 35.63 -16.11
CA ALA A 202 -0.47 36.43 -15.12
C ALA A 202 -1.15 36.45 -13.74
N SER A 203 -2.45 36.22 -13.69
CA SER A 203 -3.22 36.19 -12.44
C SER A 203 -3.23 34.82 -11.74
N THR A 204 -2.84 33.76 -12.43
CA THR A 204 -2.94 32.39 -11.92
C THR A 204 -1.61 31.59 -11.99
N PRO A 205 -0.43 32.22 -11.76
CA PRO A 205 0.82 31.47 -11.80
C PRO A 205 0.87 30.48 -10.63
N GLY A 206 1.23 29.23 -10.91
CA GLY A 206 1.43 28.25 -9.86
C GLY A 206 0.15 27.75 -9.19
N LEU A 207 -1.04 28.04 -9.73
CA LEU A 207 -2.29 27.58 -9.14
C LEU A 207 -2.50 26.09 -9.42
N ASP A 208 -2.41 25.29 -8.36
CA ASP A 208 -2.65 23.84 -8.39
C ASP A 208 -3.94 23.48 -7.64
N SER A 209 -4.63 22.47 -8.10
CA SER A 209 -5.67 21.74 -7.36
C SER A 209 -5.05 20.46 -6.75
N SER A 210 -5.56 20.00 -5.63
CA SER A 210 -5.22 18.69 -5.10
C SER A 210 -6.28 17.68 -5.53
N ALA A 211 -5.83 16.52 -5.98
CA ALA A 211 -6.68 15.37 -6.21
C ALA A 211 -6.32 14.28 -5.19
N LYS A 212 -7.34 13.64 -4.62
CA LYS A 212 -7.22 12.53 -3.70
C LYS A 212 -8.15 11.41 -4.16
N VAL A 213 -7.61 10.21 -4.23
CA VAL A 213 -8.35 8.97 -4.43
C VAL A 213 -8.09 8.09 -3.23
N GLU A 214 -9.14 7.67 -2.55
CA GLU A 214 -9.06 6.77 -1.40
C GLU A 214 -10.11 5.67 -1.53
N GLY A 215 -9.77 4.48 -1.06
CA GLY A 215 -10.68 3.36 -1.07
C GLY A 215 -10.21 2.26 -0.14
N ASP A 216 -11.15 1.41 0.23
CA ASP A 216 -10.88 0.24 1.06
C ASP A 216 -11.72 -0.95 0.59
N ASP A 217 -11.29 -2.13 1.03
CA ASP A 217 -12.00 -3.37 0.82
C ASP A 217 -11.53 -4.42 1.83
N ASP A 218 -12.32 -5.46 2.02
CA ASP A 218 -11.91 -6.64 2.76
C ASP A 218 -12.25 -7.92 2.00
N ALA A 219 -11.34 -8.88 2.07
CA ALA A 219 -11.46 -10.12 1.33
C ALA A 219 -10.94 -11.32 2.14
N TRP A 220 -11.33 -12.50 1.70
CA TRP A 220 -11.02 -13.75 2.37
C TRP A 220 -10.05 -14.60 1.55
N GLY A 221 -9.18 -15.29 2.26
CA GLY A 221 -8.30 -16.31 1.72
C GLY A 221 -8.15 -17.48 2.66
N TRP A 222 -7.35 -18.43 2.30
CA TRP A 222 -7.05 -19.60 3.13
C TRP A 222 -5.59 -20.03 3.00
N ASN A 223 -5.13 -20.79 3.97
CA ASN A 223 -3.79 -21.36 3.92
C ASN A 223 -3.81 -22.77 4.49
N ILE A 224 -2.97 -23.62 3.91
CA ILE A 224 -2.78 -25.01 4.33
C ILE A 224 -1.28 -25.31 4.41
N GLY A 225 -0.93 -26.27 5.25
CA GLY A 225 0.45 -26.70 5.35
C GLY A 225 0.61 -28.11 5.91
N ILE A 226 1.77 -28.63 5.67
CA ILE A 226 2.23 -29.92 6.22
C ILE A 226 3.64 -29.76 6.76
N LEU A 227 3.94 -30.49 7.82
CA LEU A 227 5.25 -30.55 8.44
C LEU A 227 5.55 -32.01 8.78
N VAL A 228 6.71 -32.49 8.36
CA VAL A 228 7.16 -33.88 8.58
C VAL A 228 8.54 -33.89 9.19
N ASP A 229 8.68 -34.46 10.37
CA ASP A 229 9.97 -34.78 10.97
C ASP A 229 10.46 -36.14 10.43
N VAL A 230 11.32 -36.09 9.42
CA VAL A 230 11.87 -37.28 8.78
C VAL A 230 12.83 -38.03 9.72
N THR A 231 13.62 -37.26 10.43
CA THR A 231 14.53 -37.72 11.51
C THR A 231 14.50 -36.74 12.66
N LYS A 232 15.20 -37.02 13.75
CA LYS A 232 15.36 -36.06 14.88
C LYS A 232 15.99 -34.73 14.48
N ASN A 233 16.77 -34.72 13.38
CA ASN A 233 17.52 -33.56 12.91
C ASN A 233 17.11 -33.07 11.52
N THR A 234 16.13 -33.71 10.89
CA THR A 234 15.69 -33.38 9.52
C THR A 234 14.19 -33.19 9.48
N ARG A 235 13.77 -32.01 9.07
CA ARG A 235 12.37 -31.62 8.93
C ARG A 235 12.10 -31.12 7.51
N ILE A 236 10.96 -31.47 6.98
CA ILE A 236 10.45 -30.98 5.70
C ILE A 236 9.12 -30.29 5.97
N GLY A 237 8.96 -29.09 5.45
CA GLY A 237 7.71 -28.33 5.52
C GLY A 237 7.30 -27.88 4.12
N ALA A 238 5.99 -27.92 3.86
CA ALA A 238 5.37 -27.32 2.70
C ALA A 238 4.12 -26.57 3.11
N SER A 239 3.87 -25.45 2.48
CA SER A 239 2.69 -24.63 2.73
C SER A 239 2.22 -23.96 1.45
N TYR A 240 0.93 -23.67 1.40
CA TYR A 240 0.30 -22.91 0.35
C TYR A 240 -0.64 -21.87 0.99
N ARG A 241 -0.64 -20.68 0.45
CA ARG A 241 -1.59 -19.61 0.77
C ARG A 241 -2.31 -19.22 -0.51
N SER A 242 -3.64 -19.13 -0.45
CA SER A 242 -4.44 -18.69 -1.58
C SER A 242 -4.17 -17.23 -1.91
N GLU A 243 -4.45 -16.87 -3.13
CA GLU A 243 -4.65 -15.50 -3.55
C GLU A 243 -5.80 -14.86 -2.77
N ILE A 244 -5.74 -13.54 -2.57
CA ILE A 244 -6.79 -12.72 -1.98
C ILE A 244 -7.05 -11.61 -2.98
N GLU A 245 -8.24 -11.62 -3.57
CA GLU A 245 -8.68 -10.64 -4.56
C GLU A 245 -9.51 -9.57 -3.86
N TYR A 246 -9.28 -8.30 -4.21
CA TYR A 246 -10.00 -7.15 -3.68
C TYR A 246 -10.79 -6.46 -4.79
N ASP A 247 -11.97 -6.00 -4.43
CA ASP A 247 -12.81 -5.14 -5.26
C ASP A 247 -12.93 -3.77 -4.57
N VAL A 248 -11.84 -3.01 -4.65
CA VAL A 248 -11.68 -1.76 -3.88
C VAL A 248 -12.66 -0.72 -4.36
N ASN A 249 -13.52 -0.29 -3.46
CA ASN A 249 -14.46 0.80 -3.68
C ASN A 249 -14.00 2.04 -2.94
N GLY A 250 -14.17 3.20 -3.54
CA GLY A 250 -13.63 4.40 -2.95
C GLY A 250 -14.22 5.69 -3.48
N ASN A 251 -13.57 6.78 -3.11
CA ASN A 251 -13.98 8.12 -3.50
C ASN A 251 -12.83 8.87 -4.14
N ALA A 252 -13.15 9.63 -5.18
CA ALA A 252 -12.27 10.66 -5.72
C ALA A 252 -12.74 12.04 -5.27
N SER A 253 -11.83 12.85 -4.77
CA SER A 253 -12.09 14.21 -4.35
C SER A 253 -11.08 15.18 -4.94
N PHE A 254 -11.53 16.40 -5.20
CA PHE A 254 -10.71 17.45 -5.80
C PHE A 254 -10.92 18.76 -5.05
N ASP A 255 -9.84 19.50 -4.84
CA ASP A 255 -9.92 20.88 -4.40
C ASP A 255 -10.36 21.77 -5.56
N ASN A 256 -11.15 22.78 -5.23
CA ASN A 256 -11.60 23.80 -6.18
C ASN A 256 -10.96 25.16 -5.86
N PRO A 257 -9.70 25.40 -6.27
CA PRO A 257 -9.02 26.63 -5.95
C PRO A 257 -9.77 27.84 -6.53
N THR A 258 -9.68 28.96 -5.84
CA THR A 258 -10.30 30.21 -6.28
C THR A 258 -9.24 31.11 -6.91
N PRO A 259 -9.27 31.29 -8.25
CA PRO A 259 -8.36 32.22 -8.90
C PRO A 259 -8.71 33.66 -8.50
N VAL A 260 -7.67 34.45 -8.26
CA VAL A 260 -7.82 35.86 -7.90
C VAL A 260 -7.09 36.72 -8.93
N GLY A 261 -7.80 37.67 -9.51
CA GLY A 261 -7.25 38.58 -10.50
C GLY A 261 -7.72 40.04 -10.30
N PRO A 262 -7.32 40.95 -11.19
CA PRO A 262 -7.82 42.33 -11.19
C PRO A 262 -9.36 42.37 -11.27
N PRO A 263 -10.03 43.35 -10.66
CA PRO A 263 -11.50 43.43 -10.60
C PRO A 263 -12.18 43.29 -11.98
N ALA A 264 -11.59 43.85 -13.04
CA ALA A 264 -12.12 43.71 -14.40
C ALA A 264 -12.03 42.29 -14.98
N LEU A 265 -11.10 41.46 -14.50
CA LEU A 265 -10.90 40.09 -14.95
C LEU A 265 -11.65 39.08 -14.07
N GLN A 266 -11.95 39.39 -12.83
CA GLN A 266 -12.53 38.47 -11.86
C GLN A 266 -13.81 37.77 -12.35
N PRO A 267 -14.77 38.43 -12.99
CA PRO A 267 -15.95 37.76 -13.53
C PRO A 267 -15.62 36.69 -14.57
N THR A 268 -14.59 36.89 -15.38
CA THR A 268 -14.12 35.93 -16.37
C THR A 268 -13.49 34.72 -15.66
N LEU A 269 -12.64 34.93 -14.64
CA LEU A 269 -12.04 33.88 -13.86
C LEU A 269 -13.09 33.05 -13.13
N ASP A 270 -14.11 33.68 -12.58
CA ASP A 270 -15.20 32.97 -11.87
C ASP A 270 -16.05 32.15 -12.84
N ALA A 271 -16.32 32.64 -14.05
CA ALA A 271 -17.04 31.89 -15.08
C ALA A 271 -16.24 30.68 -15.57
N LEU A 272 -14.94 30.82 -15.82
CA LEU A 272 -14.05 29.72 -16.21
C LEU A 272 -13.96 28.66 -15.11
N ARG A 273 -13.79 29.10 -13.85
CA ARG A 273 -13.79 28.22 -12.68
C ARG A 273 -15.10 27.44 -12.57
N ALA A 274 -16.22 28.11 -12.70
CA ALA A 274 -17.53 27.46 -12.64
C ALA A 274 -17.68 26.38 -13.74
N GLY A 275 -17.23 26.68 -14.98
CA GLY A 275 -17.23 25.74 -16.10
C GLY A 275 -16.37 24.51 -15.84
N ILE A 276 -15.15 24.69 -15.29
CA ILE A 276 -14.26 23.57 -14.95
C ILE A 276 -14.91 22.69 -13.87
N ASN A 277 -15.40 23.30 -12.80
CA ASN A 277 -16.00 22.58 -11.67
C ASN A 277 -17.27 21.82 -12.07
N ALA A 278 -18.06 22.37 -13.00
CA ALA A 278 -19.26 21.69 -13.48
C ALA A 278 -18.97 20.46 -14.34
N THR A 279 -17.80 20.40 -14.99
CA THR A 279 -17.52 19.35 -15.97
C THR A 279 -16.66 18.20 -15.43
N LYS A 280 -15.82 18.43 -14.43
CA LYS A 280 -14.77 17.46 -14.08
C LYS A 280 -14.44 17.32 -12.61
N LEU A 281 -14.59 18.37 -11.84
CA LEU A 281 -14.14 18.41 -10.47
C LEU A 281 -15.32 18.17 -9.54
N TYR A 282 -15.85 16.98 -9.60
CA TYR A 282 -16.84 16.54 -8.63
C TYR A 282 -16.25 15.43 -7.77
N ASN A 283 -16.72 15.34 -6.56
CA ASN A 283 -16.43 14.24 -5.67
C ASN A 283 -17.37 13.09 -6.03
N GLY A 284 -16.81 11.95 -6.34
CA GLY A 284 -17.58 10.80 -6.80
C GLY A 284 -17.03 9.48 -6.29
N GLY A 285 -17.88 8.48 -6.25
CA GLY A 285 -17.49 7.10 -5.98
C GLY A 285 -16.78 6.50 -7.19
N ILE A 286 -15.80 5.64 -6.91
CA ILE A 286 -15.04 4.83 -7.87
C ILE A 286 -15.02 3.38 -7.44
#